data_95cb6fc0c3f3f56fd810f40110dcbc6d
#
_entry.id   95cb6fc0c3f3f56fd810f40110dcbc6d
#
_cell.length_a   1.000
_cell.length_b   1.000
_cell.length_c   1.000
_cell.angle_alpha   90.00
_cell.angle_beta   90.00
_cell.angle_gamma   90.00
#
_symmetry.space_group_name_H-M   'P 1'
#
loop_
_entity.id
_entity.type
_entity.pdbx_description
1 polymer ?
#
loop_
_entity_poly.entity_id
_entity_poly.type
_entity_poly.pdbx_seq_one_letter_code
_entity_poly.pdbx_strand_id
1 'polypeptide(L)'
;MVWEDFAREGLVTETGTNRAEQGPMRRAVELVRHYAGVMAHEFDSVPADDAEVLGILAYSSLAFMTRLAKDGEQAPTFEAHVEHARMAAQCFKLYQQLEVWSAHRGFDLLAAGDAFSGAYDDLDARTRPTTFAERAVKTFITRGMLGDMLIRVAQVHGLFEGIEDVWPFEQGHWVRAHLGPQIEADEQLSARLSLWGRRVAGEALGLVRATLFTYPSLAASPENVDEITEYVIKRHGERMKDIHLKA
;
A
#
# COMPACT_ATOMS: atom_id res chain seq x y z
N MET A 1 -28.14 -19.74 -12.15
CA MET A 1 -28.93 -20.87 -11.66
C MET A 1 -27.97 -21.91 -11.07
N VAL A 2 -27.07 -21.52 -10.15
CA VAL A 2 -26.13 -22.39 -9.42
C VAL A 2 -25.83 -21.85 -7.99
N TRP A 3 -26.36 -20.70 -7.59
CA TRP A 3 -26.11 -20.11 -6.25
C TRP A 3 -27.28 -20.23 -5.25
N GLU A 4 -28.48 -20.66 -5.69
CA GLU A 4 -29.67 -20.79 -4.83
C GLU A 4 -29.76 -22.12 -4.11
N ASP A 5 -29.03 -23.16 -4.51
CA ASP A 5 -29.08 -24.48 -3.89
C ASP A 5 -28.16 -24.65 -2.67
N PHE A 6 -27.19 -23.71 -2.44
CA PHE A 6 -26.31 -23.78 -1.26
C PHE A 6 -26.94 -23.24 0.04
N ALA A 7 -28.06 -22.54 -0.04
CA ALA A 7 -28.72 -21.91 1.11
C ALA A 7 -29.81 -22.78 1.77
N ARG A 8 -30.12 -23.95 1.24
CA ARG A 8 -31.27 -24.78 1.73
C ARG A 8 -30.92 -26.03 2.54
N GLU A 9 -29.65 -26.43 2.62
CA GLU A 9 -29.27 -27.65 3.35
C GLU A 9 -28.70 -27.43 4.76
N GLY A 10 -28.85 -26.26 5.35
CA GLY A 10 -28.29 -25.89 6.66
C GLY A 10 -29.27 -25.75 7.82
N LEU A 11 -30.50 -26.26 7.71
CA LEU A 11 -31.47 -26.18 8.79
C LEU A 11 -32.06 -27.60 9.04
N VAL A 12 -31.41 -28.37 9.90
CA VAL A 12 -32.10 -29.33 10.81
C VAL A 12 -31.09 -29.93 11.79
N THR A 13 -31.50 -29.84 13.08
CA THR A 13 -31.24 -30.60 14.29
C THR A 13 -30.07 -30.12 15.18
N GLU A 14 -30.52 -29.39 16.21
CA GLU A 14 -29.94 -29.45 17.55
C GLU A 14 -29.97 -30.89 18.08
N THR A 15 -28.85 -31.39 18.45
CA THR A 15 -28.52 -32.19 19.64
C THR A 15 -27.22 -32.95 19.37
N GLY A 16 -26.15 -32.54 20.06
CA GLY A 16 -24.90 -33.27 20.03
C GLY A 16 -23.71 -32.35 20.29
N THR A 17 -23.39 -32.14 21.56
CA THR A 17 -22.20 -31.44 22.02
C THR A 17 -20.95 -32.06 21.42
N ASN A 18 -20.39 -31.43 20.39
CA ASN A 18 -19.07 -31.80 19.92
C ASN A 18 -18.02 -30.78 20.40
N ARG A 19 -17.31 -31.18 21.46
CA ARG A 19 -16.30 -30.39 22.18
C ARG A 19 -15.04 -30.11 21.36
N ALA A 20 -14.90 -30.69 20.17
CA ALA A 20 -13.69 -30.64 19.35
C ALA A 20 -13.65 -29.46 18.33
N GLU A 21 -14.81 -28.94 17.93
CA GLU A 21 -14.87 -27.88 16.89
C GLU A 21 -14.84 -26.45 17.42
N GLN A 22 -14.89 -26.25 18.74
CA GLN A 22 -14.83 -24.92 19.36
C GLN A 22 -13.39 -24.34 19.46
N GLY A 23 -12.37 -25.13 19.21
CA GLY A 23 -10.96 -24.75 19.40
C GLY A 23 -10.45 -23.64 18.46
N PRO A 24 -10.61 -23.76 17.13
CA PRO A 24 -10.04 -22.79 16.20
C PRO A 24 -10.78 -21.45 16.20
N MET A 25 -12.12 -21.50 16.28
CA MET A 25 -12.95 -20.29 16.29
C MET A 25 -12.84 -19.53 17.62
N ARG A 26 -12.72 -20.23 18.73
CA ARG A 26 -12.47 -19.61 20.05
C ARG A 26 -11.10 -18.97 20.11
N ARG A 27 -10.05 -19.59 19.56
CA ARG A 27 -8.71 -19.01 19.45
C ARG A 27 -8.69 -17.78 18.53
N ALA A 28 -9.44 -17.79 17.43
CA ALA A 28 -9.57 -16.63 16.55
C ALA A 28 -10.28 -15.47 17.27
N VAL A 29 -11.35 -15.75 18.02
CA VAL A 29 -12.07 -14.74 18.81
C VAL A 29 -11.22 -14.26 20.00
N GLU A 30 -10.46 -15.13 20.65
CA GLU A 30 -9.53 -14.73 21.72
C GLU A 30 -8.33 -13.97 21.19
N LEU A 31 -7.82 -14.31 19.99
CA LEU A 31 -6.78 -13.54 19.30
C LEU A 31 -7.29 -12.14 18.94
N VAL A 32 -8.48 -12.04 18.37
CA VAL A 32 -9.14 -10.75 18.07
C VAL A 32 -9.39 -9.96 19.34
N ARG A 33 -9.81 -10.59 20.45
CA ARG A 33 -9.97 -9.94 21.76
C ARG A 33 -8.64 -9.56 22.40
N HIS A 34 -7.59 -10.34 22.22
CA HIS A 34 -6.26 -10.02 22.73
C HIS A 34 -5.66 -8.82 21.95
N TYR A 35 -5.78 -8.82 20.62
CA TYR A 35 -5.39 -7.65 19.82
C TYR A 35 -6.28 -6.42 20.10
N ALA A 36 -7.58 -6.61 20.32
CA ALA A 36 -8.50 -5.55 20.76
C ALA A 36 -8.16 -5.04 22.17
N GLY A 37 -7.75 -5.92 23.08
CA GLY A 37 -7.39 -5.56 24.47
C GLY A 37 -6.04 -4.85 24.59
N VAL A 38 -5.08 -5.13 23.73
CA VAL A 38 -3.79 -4.44 23.68
C VAL A 38 -3.93 -3.04 23.07
N MET A 39 -5.00 -2.81 22.27
CA MET A 39 -5.30 -1.52 21.61
C MET A 39 -6.37 -0.70 22.36
N ALA A 40 -6.92 -1.18 23.47
CA ALA A 40 -7.91 -0.47 24.26
C ALA A 40 -7.23 0.48 25.29
N HIS A 41 -6.37 1.37 24.82
CA HIS A 41 -6.20 2.65 25.51
C HIS A 41 -7.39 3.54 25.11
N GLU A 42 -8.02 4.22 26.09
CA GLU A 42 -9.00 5.28 25.87
C GLU A 42 -8.38 6.32 24.92
N PHE A 43 -8.73 6.24 23.63
CA PHE A 43 -8.33 7.25 22.68
C PHE A 43 -9.47 8.27 22.57
N ASP A 44 -9.16 9.52 22.81
CA ASP A 44 -9.95 10.66 22.42
C ASP A 44 -10.33 10.58 20.93
N SER A 45 -11.37 11.29 20.51
CA SER A 45 -11.78 11.41 19.12
C SER A 45 -10.59 11.72 18.22
N VAL A 46 -10.52 11.05 17.06
CA VAL A 46 -9.45 11.27 16.08
C VAL A 46 -9.37 12.76 15.73
N PRO A 47 -8.22 13.44 15.92
CA PRO A 47 -8.06 14.82 15.50
C PRO A 47 -8.40 15.03 14.03
N ALA A 48 -8.92 16.20 13.66
CA ALA A 48 -9.33 16.48 12.28
C ALA A 48 -8.16 16.33 11.29
N ASP A 49 -6.95 16.70 11.70
CA ASP A 49 -5.75 16.59 10.87
C ASP A 49 -5.37 15.12 10.63
N ASP A 50 -5.56 14.23 11.61
CA ASP A 50 -5.33 12.81 11.47
C ASP A 50 -6.33 12.15 10.52
N ALA A 51 -7.52 12.72 10.35
CA ALA A 51 -8.52 12.23 9.40
C ALA A 51 -8.02 12.25 7.94
N GLU A 52 -7.30 13.29 7.53
CA GLU A 52 -6.70 13.37 6.20
C GLU A 52 -5.58 12.34 6.05
N VAL A 53 -4.76 12.15 7.09
CA VAL A 53 -3.70 11.13 7.09
C VAL A 53 -4.29 9.73 6.94
N LEU A 54 -5.31 9.39 7.70
CA LEU A 54 -5.99 8.09 7.61
C LEU A 54 -6.66 7.90 6.25
N GLY A 55 -7.27 8.95 5.71
CA GLY A 55 -7.89 8.92 4.39
C GLY A 55 -6.90 8.62 3.26
N ILE A 56 -5.77 9.35 3.22
CA ILE A 56 -4.76 9.11 2.18
C ILE A 56 -4.08 7.74 2.35
N LEU A 57 -3.90 7.25 3.58
CA LEU A 57 -3.37 5.92 3.86
C LEU A 57 -4.31 4.83 3.34
N ALA A 58 -5.61 4.95 3.63
CA ALA A 58 -6.64 4.02 3.18
C ALA A 58 -6.74 3.98 1.65
N TYR A 59 -6.86 5.14 1.01
CA TYR A 59 -6.91 5.25 -0.45
C TYR A 59 -5.66 4.65 -1.10
N SER A 60 -4.47 5.00 -0.60
CA SER A 60 -3.20 4.53 -1.15
C SER A 60 -3.05 3.01 -1.04
N SER A 61 -3.50 2.42 0.06
CA SER A 61 -3.48 0.97 0.24
C SER A 61 -4.27 0.26 -0.85
N LEU A 62 -5.48 0.74 -1.17
CA LEU A 62 -6.32 0.19 -2.23
C LEU A 62 -5.78 0.50 -3.63
N ALA A 63 -5.23 1.70 -3.85
CA ALA A 63 -4.61 2.07 -5.11
C ALA A 63 -3.39 1.19 -5.43
N PHE A 64 -2.53 0.93 -4.43
CA PHE A 64 -1.38 0.03 -4.57
C PHE A 64 -1.79 -1.43 -4.77
N MET A 65 -2.82 -1.90 -4.06
CA MET A 65 -3.41 -3.21 -4.28
C MET A 65 -3.86 -3.38 -5.74
N THR A 66 -4.66 -2.45 -6.22
CA THR A 66 -5.19 -2.46 -7.60
C THR A 66 -4.06 -2.42 -8.63
N ARG A 67 -3.02 -1.61 -8.40
CA ARG A 67 -1.87 -1.52 -9.27
C ARG A 67 -1.13 -2.85 -9.36
N LEU A 68 -0.78 -3.45 -8.24
CA LEU A 68 -0.07 -4.73 -8.18
C LEU A 68 -0.88 -5.86 -8.80
N ALA A 69 -2.21 -5.88 -8.59
CA ALA A 69 -3.09 -6.87 -9.23
C ALA A 69 -3.09 -6.73 -10.76
N LYS A 70 -3.17 -5.50 -11.29
CA LYS A 70 -3.08 -5.22 -12.74
C LYS A 70 -1.69 -5.54 -13.31
N ASP A 71 -0.63 -5.33 -12.54
CA ASP A 71 0.72 -5.69 -12.95
C ASP A 71 0.88 -7.21 -13.00
N GLY A 72 0.29 -7.94 -12.05
CA GLY A 72 0.24 -9.40 -12.04
C GLY A 72 -0.50 -9.97 -13.25
N GLU A 73 -1.64 -9.38 -13.63
CA GLU A 73 -2.39 -9.78 -14.82
C GLU A 73 -1.54 -9.68 -16.12
N GLN A 74 -0.63 -8.71 -16.18
CA GLN A 74 0.26 -8.47 -17.30
C GLN A 74 1.63 -9.18 -17.17
N ALA A 75 1.82 -9.97 -16.10
CA ALA A 75 3.08 -10.63 -15.85
C ALA A 75 3.39 -11.70 -16.91
N PRO A 76 4.67 -11.86 -17.31
CA PRO A 76 5.05 -12.79 -18.37
C PRO A 76 4.96 -14.27 -17.98
N THR A 77 4.89 -14.58 -16.68
CA THR A 77 4.83 -15.93 -16.14
C THR A 77 3.76 -16.03 -15.06
N PHE A 78 3.19 -17.23 -14.88
CA PHE A 78 2.22 -17.48 -13.84
C PHE A 78 2.83 -17.30 -12.43
N GLU A 79 4.12 -17.61 -12.25
CA GLU A 79 4.84 -17.38 -11.00
C GLU A 79 4.88 -15.89 -10.66
N ALA A 80 5.27 -15.03 -11.61
CA ALA A 80 5.27 -13.59 -11.43
C ALA A 80 3.86 -13.06 -11.14
N HIS A 81 2.81 -13.62 -11.78
CA HIS A 81 1.42 -13.28 -11.47
C HIS A 81 1.08 -13.59 -10.00
N VAL A 82 1.40 -14.80 -9.52
CA VAL A 82 1.15 -15.21 -8.13
C VAL A 82 1.87 -14.30 -7.14
N GLU A 83 3.14 -13.94 -7.40
CA GLU A 83 3.89 -13.05 -6.53
C GLU A 83 3.27 -11.64 -6.45
N HIS A 84 2.84 -11.08 -7.60
CA HIS A 84 2.16 -9.79 -7.62
C HIS A 84 0.80 -9.85 -6.90
N ALA A 85 0.06 -10.96 -7.04
CA ALA A 85 -1.20 -11.16 -6.31
C ALA A 85 -0.98 -11.21 -4.78
N ARG A 86 0.11 -11.86 -4.32
CA ARG A 86 0.48 -11.86 -2.89
C ARG A 86 0.80 -10.46 -2.39
N MET A 87 1.59 -9.69 -3.14
CA MET A 87 1.91 -8.31 -2.82
C MET A 87 0.67 -7.40 -2.80
N ALA A 88 -0.28 -7.62 -3.72
CA ALA A 88 -1.56 -6.92 -3.73
C ALA A 88 -2.39 -7.25 -2.47
N ALA A 89 -2.46 -8.52 -2.09
CA ALA A 89 -3.17 -8.95 -0.88
C ALA A 89 -2.60 -8.31 0.40
N GLN A 90 -1.29 -8.09 0.47
CA GLN A 90 -0.67 -7.40 1.60
C GLN A 90 -1.08 -5.92 1.68
N CYS A 91 -1.22 -5.24 0.54
CA CYS A 91 -1.74 -3.88 0.53
C CYS A 91 -3.19 -3.83 1.05
N PHE A 92 -4.02 -4.81 0.70
CA PHE A 92 -5.37 -4.91 1.24
C PHE A 92 -5.38 -5.24 2.74
N LYS A 93 -4.46 -6.07 3.21
CA LYS A 93 -4.31 -6.34 4.65
C LYS A 93 -4.01 -5.06 5.44
N LEU A 94 -3.22 -4.16 4.89
CA LEU A 94 -2.98 -2.85 5.51
C LEU A 94 -4.28 -2.03 5.60
N TYR A 95 -5.08 -1.98 4.53
CA TYR A 95 -6.39 -1.34 4.57
C TYR A 95 -7.27 -1.93 5.69
N GLN A 96 -7.32 -3.26 5.82
CA GLN A 96 -8.08 -3.91 6.89
C GLN A 96 -7.57 -3.55 8.30
N GLN A 97 -6.26 -3.35 8.47
CA GLN A 97 -5.69 -2.89 9.75
C GLN A 97 -6.16 -1.47 10.08
N LEU A 98 -6.17 -0.57 9.08
CA LEU A 98 -6.71 0.80 9.23
C LEU A 98 -8.20 0.78 9.54
N GLU A 99 -8.97 -0.11 8.89
CA GLU A 99 -10.41 -0.28 9.12
C GLU A 99 -10.70 -0.69 10.57
N VAL A 100 -9.98 -1.70 11.08
CA VAL A 100 -10.11 -2.14 12.49
C VAL A 100 -9.72 -1.00 13.44
N TRP A 101 -8.61 -0.34 13.19
CA TRP A 101 -8.12 0.77 14.01
C TRP A 101 -9.13 1.92 14.06
N SER A 102 -9.72 2.28 12.92
CA SER A 102 -10.72 3.35 12.80
C SER A 102 -12.04 2.99 13.47
N ALA A 103 -12.50 1.75 13.31
CA ALA A 103 -13.75 1.26 13.92
C ALA A 103 -13.72 1.36 15.44
N HIS A 104 -12.58 1.06 16.08
CA HIS A 104 -12.41 1.21 17.54
C HIS A 104 -12.52 2.66 18.03
N ARG A 105 -12.33 3.63 17.13
CA ARG A 105 -12.37 5.07 17.43
C ARG A 105 -13.64 5.75 16.93
N GLY A 106 -14.58 4.99 16.36
CA GLY A 106 -15.80 5.53 15.76
C GLY A 106 -15.51 6.47 14.58
N PHE A 107 -14.38 6.26 13.88
CA PHE A 107 -13.95 7.09 12.75
C PHE A 107 -14.43 6.50 11.42
N ASP A 108 -15.01 7.35 10.55
CA ASP A 108 -15.46 6.96 9.22
C ASP A 108 -14.30 6.96 8.21
N LEU A 109 -13.60 5.81 8.14
CA LEU A 109 -12.50 5.60 7.22
C LEU A 109 -12.92 5.63 5.75
N LEU A 110 -14.16 5.22 5.44
CA LEU A 110 -14.66 5.21 4.05
C LEU A 110 -14.81 6.62 3.53
N ALA A 111 -15.47 7.51 4.30
CA ALA A 111 -15.61 8.91 3.93
C ALA A 111 -14.25 9.62 3.81
N ALA A 112 -13.32 9.34 4.74
CA ALA A 112 -11.97 9.90 4.70
C ALA A 112 -11.18 9.43 3.46
N GLY A 113 -11.27 8.14 3.11
CA GLY A 113 -10.60 7.60 1.92
C GLY A 113 -11.19 8.10 0.61
N ASP A 114 -12.52 8.28 0.55
CA ASP A 114 -13.22 8.78 -0.64
C ASP A 114 -12.78 10.21 -1.02
N ALA A 115 -12.41 11.03 -0.05
CA ALA A 115 -11.87 12.37 -0.29
C ALA A 115 -10.60 12.38 -1.17
N PHE A 116 -9.88 11.25 -1.26
CA PHE A 116 -8.69 11.08 -2.09
C PHE A 116 -8.95 10.29 -3.38
N SER A 117 -10.22 9.99 -3.70
CA SER A 117 -10.57 9.26 -4.91
C SER A 117 -10.02 9.94 -6.17
N GLY A 118 -9.29 9.17 -7.00
CA GLY A 118 -8.66 9.69 -8.22
C GLY A 118 -7.33 10.43 -8.01
N ALA A 119 -6.81 10.56 -6.80
CA ALA A 119 -5.58 11.32 -6.52
C ALA A 119 -4.36 10.88 -7.36
N TYR A 120 -4.34 9.63 -7.86
CA TYR A 120 -3.23 9.07 -8.64
C TYR A 120 -3.52 8.94 -10.15
N ASP A 121 -4.68 9.39 -10.63
CA ASP A 121 -5.11 9.18 -12.02
C ASP A 121 -4.21 9.91 -13.03
N ASP A 122 -3.83 11.14 -12.74
CA ASP A 122 -2.94 11.94 -13.59
C ASP A 122 -1.55 11.31 -13.72
N LEU A 123 -0.99 10.81 -12.63
CA LEU A 123 0.28 10.08 -12.65
C LEU A 123 0.18 8.87 -13.59
N ASP A 124 -0.90 8.12 -13.50
CA ASP A 124 -1.14 6.94 -14.33
C ASP A 124 -1.33 7.29 -15.80
N ALA A 125 -2.04 8.36 -16.09
CA ALA A 125 -2.25 8.83 -17.46
C ALA A 125 -0.94 9.27 -18.13
N ARG A 126 -0.02 9.92 -17.38
CA ARG A 126 1.24 10.46 -17.90
C ARG A 126 2.37 9.43 -17.96
N THR A 127 2.25 8.31 -17.25
CA THR A 127 3.29 7.28 -17.16
C THR A 127 2.77 5.91 -17.61
N ARG A 128 2.29 5.82 -18.87
CA ARG A 128 1.81 4.56 -19.45
C ARG A 128 2.99 3.71 -19.90
N PRO A 129 3.21 2.53 -19.29
CA PRO A 129 4.27 1.62 -19.70
C PRO A 129 3.90 0.89 -20.99
N THR A 130 4.91 0.56 -21.80
CA THR A 130 4.76 -0.21 -23.05
C THR A 130 5.25 -1.66 -22.90
N THR A 131 6.09 -1.94 -21.92
CA THR A 131 6.61 -3.27 -21.61
C THR A 131 6.36 -3.65 -20.16
N PHE A 132 6.45 -4.94 -19.85
CA PHE A 132 6.36 -5.39 -18.46
C PHE A 132 7.50 -4.85 -17.58
N ALA A 133 8.72 -4.74 -18.11
CA ALA A 133 9.84 -4.16 -17.39
C ALA A 133 9.59 -2.67 -17.04
N GLU A 134 9.07 -1.87 -17.98
CA GLU A 134 8.66 -0.49 -17.70
C GLU A 134 7.53 -0.41 -16.68
N ARG A 135 6.58 -1.34 -16.71
CA ARG A 135 5.49 -1.46 -15.76
C ARG A 135 6.03 -1.74 -14.35
N ALA A 136 6.88 -2.75 -14.21
CA ALA A 136 7.48 -3.12 -12.93
C ALA A 136 8.32 -1.97 -12.34
N VAL A 137 9.15 -1.30 -13.16
CA VAL A 137 9.93 -0.13 -12.74
C VAL A 137 9.02 1.03 -12.34
N LYS A 138 7.93 1.30 -13.10
CA LYS A 138 6.97 2.33 -12.73
C LYS A 138 6.38 2.06 -11.34
N THR A 139 5.85 0.87 -11.11
CA THR A 139 5.22 0.51 -9.83
C THR A 139 6.24 0.56 -8.69
N PHE A 140 7.47 0.08 -8.92
CA PHE A 140 8.58 0.16 -7.97
C PHE A 140 8.88 1.60 -7.54
N ILE A 141 8.97 2.52 -8.51
CA ILE A 141 9.26 3.93 -8.24
C ILE A 141 8.08 4.61 -7.56
N THR A 142 6.89 4.52 -8.16
CA THR A 142 5.71 5.25 -7.67
C THR A 142 5.31 4.78 -6.28
N ARG A 143 5.23 3.48 -6.07
CA ARG A 143 4.92 2.92 -4.75
C ARG A 143 6.01 3.24 -3.73
N GLY A 144 7.28 3.20 -4.15
CA GLY A 144 8.40 3.57 -3.29
C GLY A 144 8.31 5.03 -2.83
N MET A 145 8.18 5.98 -3.77
CA MET A 145 8.16 7.41 -3.45
C MET A 145 6.91 7.82 -2.68
N LEU A 146 5.74 7.37 -3.10
CA LEU A 146 4.49 7.65 -2.38
C LEU A 146 4.47 6.98 -1.01
N GLY A 147 4.96 5.74 -0.90
CA GLY A 147 5.07 5.05 0.37
C GLY A 147 6.00 5.76 1.36
N ASP A 148 7.15 6.27 0.91
CA ASP A 148 8.05 7.07 1.76
C ASP A 148 7.37 8.35 2.25
N MET A 149 6.63 9.05 1.38
CA MET A 149 5.83 10.20 1.80
C MET A 149 4.83 9.80 2.88
N LEU A 150 4.05 8.74 2.66
CA LEU A 150 3.01 8.29 3.58
C LEU A 150 3.57 7.87 4.94
N ILE A 151 4.72 7.17 4.96
CA ILE A 151 5.42 6.81 6.20
C ILE A 151 5.82 8.08 6.97
N ARG A 152 6.42 9.05 6.29
CA ARG A 152 6.84 10.31 6.94
C ARG A 152 5.65 11.13 7.44
N VAL A 153 4.57 11.21 6.65
CA VAL A 153 3.32 11.85 7.06
C VAL A 153 2.78 11.21 8.33
N ALA A 154 2.67 9.87 8.37
CA ALA A 154 2.20 9.17 9.57
C ALA A 154 3.12 9.38 10.79
N GLN A 155 4.45 9.40 10.60
CA GLN A 155 5.43 9.68 11.67
C GLN A 155 5.30 11.08 12.22
N VAL A 156 5.10 12.09 11.38
CA VAL A 156 4.91 13.49 11.80
C VAL A 156 3.69 13.64 12.71
N HIS A 157 2.63 12.87 12.46
CA HIS A 157 1.42 12.82 13.28
C HIS A 157 1.51 11.87 14.47
N GLY A 158 2.63 11.20 14.67
CA GLY A 158 2.79 10.20 15.75
C GLY A 158 1.86 9.00 15.60
N LEU A 159 1.34 8.76 14.39
CA LEU A 159 0.47 7.63 14.08
C LEU A 159 1.31 6.40 13.78
N PHE A 160 0.88 5.26 14.29
CA PHE A 160 1.45 3.95 14.00
C PHE A 160 2.97 3.88 14.24
N GLU A 161 3.41 3.92 15.48
CA GLU A 161 4.80 3.56 15.84
C GLU A 161 5.16 2.22 15.18
N GLY A 162 6.29 2.17 14.47
CA GLY A 162 6.70 0.97 13.72
C GLY A 162 6.00 0.78 12.36
N ILE A 163 5.46 1.83 11.77
CA ILE A 163 4.76 1.76 10.48
C ILE A 163 5.65 1.27 9.34
N GLU A 164 6.97 1.40 9.45
CA GLU A 164 7.91 0.85 8.47
C GLU A 164 7.78 -0.68 8.34
N ASP A 165 7.45 -1.36 9.44
CA ASP A 165 7.18 -2.80 9.46
C ASP A 165 5.80 -3.14 8.88
N VAL A 166 4.86 -2.17 8.89
CA VAL A 166 3.49 -2.34 8.40
C VAL A 166 3.43 -2.20 6.87
N TRP A 167 4.37 -1.46 6.26
CA TRP A 167 4.47 -1.28 4.81
C TRP A 167 5.69 -1.97 4.20
N PRO A 168 5.69 -3.32 4.13
CA PRO A 168 6.76 -4.03 3.47
C PRO A 168 6.78 -3.67 1.99
N PHE A 169 7.93 -3.14 1.53
CA PHE A 169 8.18 -2.88 0.11
C PHE A 169 8.57 -4.18 -0.62
N GLU A 170 7.73 -5.21 -0.52
CA GLU A 170 8.03 -6.51 -1.10
C GLU A 170 8.22 -6.46 -2.62
N GLN A 171 7.46 -5.58 -3.30
CA GLN A 171 7.66 -5.38 -4.72
C GLN A 171 9.09 -4.91 -5.03
N GLY A 172 9.71 -4.13 -4.14
CA GLY A 172 11.12 -3.76 -4.26
C GLY A 172 12.05 -4.97 -4.17
N HIS A 173 11.78 -5.93 -3.30
CA HIS A 173 12.52 -7.18 -3.23
C HIS A 173 12.36 -7.99 -4.53
N TRP A 174 11.14 -8.13 -5.01
CA TRP A 174 10.84 -8.83 -6.26
C TRP A 174 11.56 -8.19 -7.46
N VAL A 175 11.52 -6.87 -7.59
CA VAL A 175 12.18 -6.16 -8.70
C VAL A 175 13.70 -6.36 -8.65
N ARG A 176 14.32 -6.28 -7.47
CA ARG A 176 15.76 -6.56 -7.31
C ARG A 176 16.11 -7.98 -7.72
N ALA A 177 15.32 -8.95 -7.31
CA ALA A 177 15.60 -10.38 -7.56
C ALA A 177 15.40 -10.78 -9.03
N HIS A 178 14.38 -10.23 -9.69
CA HIS A 178 13.96 -10.70 -11.03
C HIS A 178 14.36 -9.76 -12.16
N LEU A 179 14.33 -8.46 -11.94
CA LEU A 179 14.65 -7.46 -12.97
C LEU A 179 16.08 -6.95 -12.84
N GLY A 180 16.62 -6.82 -11.63
CA GLY A 180 17.98 -6.36 -11.39
C GLY A 180 19.05 -7.09 -12.22
N PRO A 181 19.10 -8.42 -12.21
CA PRO A 181 20.06 -9.18 -13.02
C PRO A 181 19.93 -8.95 -14.53
N GLN A 182 18.71 -8.74 -15.04
CA GLN A 182 18.47 -8.44 -16.45
C GLN A 182 18.99 -7.05 -16.82
N ILE A 183 18.79 -6.06 -15.93
CA ILE A 183 19.26 -4.69 -16.11
C ILE A 183 20.80 -4.65 -16.07
N GLU A 184 21.42 -5.42 -15.17
CA GLU A 184 22.88 -5.51 -15.05
C GLU A 184 23.52 -6.15 -16.30
N ALA A 185 22.85 -7.16 -16.88
CA ALA A 185 23.36 -7.89 -18.04
C ALA A 185 23.11 -7.17 -19.39
N ASP A 186 22.21 -6.19 -19.47
CA ASP A 186 21.81 -5.51 -20.69
C ASP A 186 21.91 -3.99 -20.53
N GLU A 187 22.99 -3.40 -21.09
CA GLU A 187 23.25 -1.96 -21.02
C GLU A 187 22.17 -1.13 -21.75
N GLN A 188 21.59 -1.63 -22.83
CA GLN A 188 20.53 -0.94 -23.56
C GLN A 188 19.22 -0.94 -22.73
N LEU A 189 18.89 -2.05 -22.10
CA LEU A 189 17.78 -2.14 -21.17
C LEU A 189 17.97 -1.18 -20.00
N SER A 190 19.16 -1.18 -19.40
CA SER A 190 19.52 -0.27 -18.30
C SER A 190 19.36 1.20 -18.69
N ALA A 191 19.87 1.59 -19.85
CA ALA A 191 19.76 2.98 -20.35
C ALA A 191 18.29 3.37 -20.59
N ARG A 192 17.51 2.52 -21.24
CA ARG A 192 16.08 2.75 -21.50
C ARG A 192 15.26 2.85 -20.21
N LEU A 193 15.45 1.91 -19.29
CA LEU A 193 14.73 1.90 -18.02
C LEU A 193 15.17 3.05 -17.09
N SER A 194 16.43 3.50 -17.17
CA SER A 194 16.87 4.70 -16.46
C SER A 194 16.17 5.97 -16.97
N LEU A 195 16.04 6.13 -18.29
CA LEU A 195 15.28 7.24 -18.89
C LEU A 195 13.81 7.20 -18.49
N TRP A 196 13.19 6.02 -18.56
CA TRP A 196 11.81 5.79 -18.14
C TRP A 196 11.64 6.08 -16.65
N GLY A 197 12.54 5.56 -15.82
CA GLY A 197 12.53 5.75 -14.37
C GLY A 197 12.59 7.23 -13.98
N ARG A 198 13.46 8.04 -14.61
CA ARG A 198 13.52 9.48 -14.36
C ARG A 198 12.22 10.21 -14.70
N ARG A 199 11.58 9.84 -15.82
CA ARG A 199 10.26 10.40 -16.16
C ARG A 199 9.22 10.05 -15.09
N VAL A 200 9.13 8.80 -14.71
CA VAL A 200 8.20 8.33 -13.68
C VAL A 200 8.46 9.02 -12.34
N ALA A 201 9.73 9.13 -11.94
CA ALA A 201 10.12 9.80 -10.70
C ALA A 201 9.77 11.28 -10.69
N GLY A 202 9.94 11.97 -11.83
CA GLY A 202 9.54 13.38 -11.96
C GLY A 202 8.04 13.57 -11.75
N GLU A 203 7.20 12.73 -12.36
CA GLU A 203 5.75 12.78 -12.18
C GLU A 203 5.34 12.40 -10.74
N ALA A 204 5.97 11.38 -10.16
CA ALA A 204 5.70 10.97 -8.78
C ALA A 204 6.12 12.05 -7.77
N LEU A 205 7.26 12.71 -7.97
CA LEU A 205 7.70 13.82 -7.12
C LEU A 205 6.78 15.04 -7.26
N GLY A 206 6.32 15.32 -8.48
CA GLY A 206 5.30 16.34 -8.73
C GLY A 206 4.01 16.06 -7.95
N LEU A 207 3.57 14.81 -7.94
CA LEU A 207 2.39 14.39 -7.18
C LEU A 207 2.61 14.51 -5.66
N VAL A 208 3.77 14.06 -5.13
CA VAL A 208 4.11 14.23 -3.70
C VAL A 208 3.98 15.69 -3.29
N ARG A 209 4.60 16.61 -4.04
CA ARG A 209 4.55 18.05 -3.76
C ARG A 209 3.15 18.62 -3.87
N ALA A 210 2.40 18.23 -4.91
CA ALA A 210 1.03 18.67 -5.10
C ALA A 210 0.11 18.21 -3.96
N THR A 211 0.29 16.96 -3.51
CA THR A 211 -0.47 16.40 -2.38
C THR A 211 -0.20 17.18 -1.09
N LEU A 212 1.07 17.39 -0.73
CA LEU A 212 1.44 18.14 0.47
C LEU A 212 1.05 19.62 0.41
N PHE A 213 1.00 20.20 -0.80
CA PHE A 213 0.51 21.57 -1.00
C PHE A 213 -1.01 21.65 -0.88
N THR A 214 -1.74 20.70 -1.44
CA THR A 214 -3.23 20.69 -1.42
C THR A 214 -3.76 20.34 -0.04
N TYR A 215 -3.07 19.49 0.70
CA TYR A 215 -3.40 19.02 2.05
C TYR A 215 -2.27 19.35 3.02
N PRO A 216 -2.10 20.63 3.40
CA PRO A 216 -0.97 21.05 4.23
C PRO A 216 -0.95 20.42 5.63
N SER A 217 -2.11 20.01 6.15
CA SER A 217 -2.25 19.23 7.39
C SER A 217 -1.46 17.93 7.37
N LEU A 218 -1.28 17.28 6.20
CA LEU A 218 -0.49 16.05 6.07
C LEU A 218 0.96 16.22 6.53
N ALA A 219 1.54 17.40 6.32
CA ALA A 219 2.90 17.69 6.75
C ALA A 219 2.98 18.28 8.17
N ALA A 220 1.85 18.71 8.76
CA ALA A 220 1.71 19.41 10.03
C ALA A 220 2.46 20.75 10.12
N SER A 221 3.50 20.99 9.32
CA SER A 221 4.18 22.29 9.22
C SER A 221 4.84 22.48 7.83
N PRO A 222 5.11 23.74 7.40
CA PRO A 222 5.82 24.00 6.15
C PRO A 222 7.24 23.40 6.11
N GLU A 223 7.95 23.39 7.23
CA GLU A 223 9.31 22.84 7.33
C GLU A 223 9.30 21.33 7.06
N ASN A 224 8.28 20.61 7.51
CA ASN A 224 8.13 19.19 7.26
C ASN A 224 7.87 18.87 5.78
N VAL A 225 7.29 19.79 4.99
CA VAL A 225 7.10 19.59 3.54
C VAL A 225 8.44 19.42 2.83
N ASP A 226 9.41 20.27 3.16
CA ASP A 226 10.75 20.21 2.58
C ASP A 226 11.46 18.93 3.05
N GLU A 227 11.39 18.62 4.36
CA GLU A 227 12.02 17.43 4.94
C GLU A 227 11.45 16.13 4.34
N ILE A 228 10.13 16.01 4.19
CA ILE A 228 9.48 14.87 3.55
C ILE A 228 9.93 14.75 2.09
N THR A 229 9.96 15.88 1.37
CA THR A 229 10.35 15.91 -0.03
C THR A 229 11.80 15.46 -0.24
N GLU A 230 12.73 15.98 0.58
CA GLU A 230 14.14 15.59 0.56
C GLU A 230 14.33 14.11 0.90
N TYR A 231 13.61 13.61 1.91
CA TYR A 231 13.63 12.20 2.26
C TYR A 231 13.20 11.31 1.09
N VAL A 232 12.08 11.63 0.43
CA VAL A 232 11.58 10.89 -0.74
C VAL A 232 12.61 10.88 -1.88
N ILE A 233 13.25 12.02 -2.18
CA ILE A 233 14.29 12.13 -3.22
C ILE A 233 15.49 11.25 -2.89
N LYS A 234 15.99 11.33 -1.65
CA LYS A 234 17.13 10.52 -1.19
C LYS A 234 16.84 9.04 -1.32
N ARG A 235 15.68 8.59 -0.79
CA ARG A 235 15.26 7.19 -0.84
C ARG A 235 15.06 6.69 -2.27
N HIS A 236 14.53 7.54 -3.16
CA HIS A 236 14.42 7.22 -4.58
C HIS A 236 15.79 6.96 -5.22
N GLY A 237 16.78 7.81 -4.96
CA GLY A 237 18.15 7.63 -5.46
C GLY A 237 18.78 6.32 -4.98
N GLU A 238 18.56 5.93 -3.72
CA GLU A 238 19.01 4.65 -3.17
C GLU A 238 18.33 3.47 -3.90
N ARG A 239 17.00 3.49 -4.08
CA ARG A 239 16.25 2.44 -4.80
C ARG A 239 16.71 2.25 -6.24
N MET A 240 16.98 3.34 -6.96
CA MET A 240 17.46 3.24 -8.35
C MET A 240 18.81 2.53 -8.41
N LYS A 241 19.73 2.84 -7.49
CA LYS A 241 21.03 2.15 -7.38
C LYS A 241 20.86 0.65 -7.09
N ASP A 242 19.91 0.29 -6.21
CA ASP A 242 19.65 -1.10 -5.82
C ASP A 242 19.23 -2.00 -6.99
N ILE A 243 18.79 -1.43 -8.09
CA ILE A 243 18.39 -2.15 -9.31
C ILE A 243 19.24 -1.75 -10.53
N HIS A 244 20.44 -1.22 -10.30
CA HIS A 244 21.41 -0.83 -11.33
C HIS A 244 20.89 0.22 -12.35
N LEU A 245 19.95 1.08 -11.93
CA LEU A 245 19.44 2.21 -12.72
C LEU A 245 20.01 3.55 -12.24
N LYS A 246 20.08 4.51 -13.18
CA LYS A 246 20.49 5.87 -12.88
C LYS A 246 19.25 6.72 -12.54
N ALA A 247 19.26 7.35 -11.35
CA ALA A 247 18.24 8.31 -10.93
C ALA A 247 18.29 9.61 -11.72
#